data_b06a10db85b8b3d2933e374ab264e206
#
_entry.id   b06a10db85b8b3d2933e374ab264e206
#
_cell.length_a   1.000
_cell.length_b   1.000
_cell.length_c   1.000
_cell.angle_alpha   90.00
_cell.angle_beta   90.00
_cell.angle_gamma   90.00
#
_symmetry.space_group_name_H-M   'P 1'
#
loop_
_entity.id
_entity.type
_entity.pdbx_description
1 polymer ?
#
loop_
_entity_poly.entity_id
_entity_poly.type
_entity_poly.pdbx_seq_one_letter_code
_entity_poly.pdbx_strand_id
1 'polypeptide(L)'
;EKCQKLMEYSRFIALVRVKSDMLTEKYKKEMKSVNKKEIFAEAVALAIDEAIRDNVLKDILSKNMAEVTDMLLTEFDEKAYIEGVKKQSYEEGEAIGEARGAEKLARLVVELKKRGRVEDIAKVTDESERERLYKEFNI
;
A
#
# COMPACT_ATOMS: atom_id res chain seq x y z
N GLU A 1 -34.24 2.17 10.50
CA GLU A 1 -34.09 2.72 9.14
C GLU A 1 -32.63 3.07 8.82
N LYS A 2 -31.93 3.82 9.70
CA LYS A 2 -30.52 4.15 9.52
C LYS A 2 -29.62 2.92 9.47
N CYS A 3 -29.84 1.93 10.35
CA CYS A 3 -29.08 0.68 10.36
C CYS A 3 -29.29 -0.13 9.08
N GLN A 4 -30.50 -0.14 8.53
CA GLN A 4 -30.80 -0.84 7.29
C GLN A 4 -30.05 -0.21 6.10
N LYS A 5 -30.04 1.12 6.01
CA LYS A 5 -29.29 1.83 4.95
C LYS A 5 -27.78 1.61 5.03
N LEU A 6 -27.22 1.55 6.24
CA LEU A 6 -25.81 1.23 6.44
C LEU A 6 -25.50 -0.22 6.02
N MET A 7 -26.36 -1.15 6.34
CA MET A 7 -26.21 -2.56 5.90
C MET A 7 -26.28 -2.66 4.38
N GLU A 8 -27.22 -1.97 3.75
CA GLU A 8 -27.35 -1.93 2.30
C GLU A 8 -26.14 -1.29 1.63
N TYR A 9 -25.62 -0.21 2.21
CA TYR A 9 -24.40 0.43 1.75
C TYR A 9 -23.20 -0.53 1.84
N SER A 10 -23.05 -1.24 2.95
CA SER A 10 -21.98 -2.23 3.12
C SER A 10 -22.10 -3.35 2.08
N ARG A 11 -23.30 -3.81 1.80
CA ARG A 11 -23.55 -4.81 0.76
C ARG A 11 -23.19 -4.29 -0.63
N PHE A 12 -23.54 -3.05 -0.92
CA PHE A 12 -23.17 -2.41 -2.17
C PHE A 12 -21.66 -2.31 -2.35
N ILE A 13 -20.92 -1.86 -1.33
CA ILE A 13 -19.47 -1.76 -1.39
C ILE A 13 -18.82 -3.15 -1.53
N ALA A 14 -19.33 -4.15 -0.84
CA ALA A 14 -18.87 -5.53 -1.00
C ALA A 14 -19.10 -6.03 -2.44
N LEU A 15 -20.22 -5.67 -3.04
CA LEU A 15 -20.52 -6.01 -4.42
C LEU A 15 -19.55 -5.34 -5.40
N VAL A 16 -19.20 -4.07 -5.18
CA VAL A 16 -18.18 -3.37 -5.97
C VAL A 16 -16.85 -4.13 -5.93
N ARG A 17 -16.44 -4.57 -4.75
CA ARG A 17 -15.18 -5.34 -4.58
C ARG A 17 -15.23 -6.66 -5.33
N VAL A 18 -16.31 -7.40 -5.21
CA VAL A 18 -16.49 -8.67 -5.92
C VAL A 18 -16.43 -8.46 -7.44
N LYS A 19 -17.10 -7.45 -7.95
CA LYS A 19 -17.07 -7.12 -9.39
C LYS A 19 -15.68 -6.69 -9.83
N SER A 20 -14.98 -5.90 -9.03
CA SER A 20 -13.62 -5.48 -9.31
C SER A 20 -12.66 -6.67 -9.40
N ASP A 21 -12.77 -7.62 -8.46
CA ASP A 21 -11.93 -8.82 -8.46
C ASP A 21 -12.23 -9.71 -9.68
N MET A 22 -13.51 -9.88 -10.00
CA MET A 22 -13.93 -10.65 -11.18
C MET A 22 -13.40 -10.05 -12.48
N LEU A 23 -13.49 -8.74 -12.64
CA LEU A 23 -12.98 -8.06 -13.83
C LEU A 23 -11.46 -8.10 -13.92
N THR A 24 -10.77 -7.95 -12.81
CA THR A 24 -9.31 -8.07 -12.74
C THR A 24 -8.86 -9.45 -13.23
N GLU A 25 -9.48 -10.52 -12.74
CA GLU A 25 -9.20 -11.89 -13.17
C GLU A 25 -9.54 -12.11 -14.65
N LYS A 26 -10.68 -11.59 -15.10
CA LYS A 26 -11.10 -11.69 -16.51
C LYS A 26 -10.08 -11.04 -17.44
N TYR A 27 -9.68 -9.81 -17.18
CA TYR A 27 -8.71 -9.09 -18.02
C TYR A 27 -7.33 -9.70 -17.96
N LYS A 28 -6.94 -10.25 -16.83
CA LYS A 28 -5.67 -10.98 -16.68
C LYS A 28 -5.65 -12.24 -17.54
N LYS A 29 -6.74 -13.01 -17.58
CA LYS A 29 -6.88 -14.20 -18.43
C LYS A 29 -6.86 -13.85 -19.91
N GLU A 30 -7.47 -12.75 -20.29
CA GLU A 30 -7.49 -12.25 -21.67
C GLU A 30 -6.19 -11.57 -22.08
N MET A 31 -5.20 -11.47 -21.20
CA MET A 31 -3.92 -10.77 -21.40
C MET A 31 -4.09 -9.31 -21.82
N LYS A 32 -5.20 -8.67 -21.39
CA LYS A 32 -5.44 -7.25 -21.63
C LYS A 32 -4.81 -6.41 -20.54
N SER A 33 -4.08 -5.38 -20.93
CA SER A 33 -3.59 -4.36 -20.02
C SER A 33 -4.64 -3.27 -19.85
N VAL A 34 -5.41 -3.34 -18.76
CA VAL A 34 -6.44 -2.35 -18.43
C VAL A 34 -6.04 -1.61 -17.15
N ASN A 35 -6.22 -0.30 -17.14
CA ASN A 35 -5.95 0.54 -15.98
C ASN A 35 -6.85 0.13 -14.80
N LYS A 36 -6.30 0.08 -13.60
CA LYS A 36 -7.04 -0.26 -12.37
C LYS A 36 -8.24 0.64 -12.14
N LYS A 37 -8.15 1.93 -12.47
CA LYS A 37 -9.25 2.89 -12.36
C LYS A 37 -10.39 2.56 -13.31
N GLU A 38 -10.08 2.16 -14.54
CA GLU A 38 -11.08 1.74 -15.54
C GLU A 38 -11.80 0.47 -15.10
N ILE A 39 -11.06 -0.50 -14.56
CA ILE A 39 -11.63 -1.72 -13.97
C ILE A 39 -12.56 -1.36 -12.82
N PHE A 40 -12.16 -0.46 -11.95
CA PHE A 40 -12.96 -0.02 -10.82
C PHE A 40 -14.24 0.70 -11.28
N ALA A 41 -14.14 1.58 -12.26
CA ALA A 41 -15.30 2.28 -12.84
C ALA A 41 -16.32 1.30 -13.45
N GLU A 42 -15.84 0.29 -14.17
CA GLU A 42 -16.69 -0.76 -14.73
C GLU A 42 -17.34 -1.60 -13.61
N ALA A 43 -16.58 -1.94 -12.57
CA ALA A 43 -17.08 -2.66 -11.41
C ALA A 43 -18.18 -1.88 -10.69
N VAL A 44 -18.02 -0.58 -10.52
CA VAL A 44 -19.04 0.31 -9.93
C VAL A 44 -20.31 0.30 -10.76
N ALA A 45 -20.21 0.42 -12.09
CA ALA A 45 -21.35 0.39 -12.98
C ALA A 45 -22.13 -0.93 -12.88
N LEU A 46 -21.42 -2.07 -12.90
CA LEU A 46 -22.03 -3.39 -12.76
C LEU A 46 -22.67 -3.58 -11.38
N ALA A 47 -22.01 -3.11 -10.32
CA ALA A 47 -22.52 -3.18 -8.96
C ALA A 47 -23.79 -2.34 -8.78
N ILE A 48 -23.85 -1.16 -9.37
CA ILE A 48 -25.04 -0.30 -9.35
C ILE A 48 -26.24 -1.02 -10.01
N ASP A 49 -26.03 -1.59 -11.20
CA ASP A 49 -27.08 -2.31 -11.92
C ASP A 49 -27.62 -3.49 -11.11
N GLU A 50 -26.73 -4.28 -10.54
CA GLU A 50 -27.11 -5.44 -9.73
C GLU A 50 -27.80 -5.03 -8.42
N ALA A 51 -27.29 -4.02 -7.74
CA ALA A 51 -27.89 -3.49 -6.50
C ALA A 51 -29.30 -2.96 -6.75
N ILE A 52 -29.54 -2.25 -7.85
CA ILE A 52 -30.86 -1.77 -8.24
C ILE A 52 -31.81 -2.95 -8.48
N ARG A 53 -31.35 -3.98 -9.18
CA ARG A 53 -32.16 -5.19 -9.42
C ARG A 53 -32.51 -5.91 -8.13
N ASP A 54 -31.60 -5.98 -7.18
CA ASP A 54 -31.78 -6.65 -5.89
C ASP A 54 -32.42 -5.74 -4.83
N ASN A 55 -32.89 -4.56 -5.22
CA ASN A 55 -33.51 -3.58 -4.33
C ASN A 55 -32.62 -3.11 -3.19
N VAL A 56 -31.31 -3.10 -3.40
CA VAL A 56 -30.32 -2.58 -2.46
C VAL A 56 -30.03 -1.12 -2.80
N LEU A 57 -30.37 -0.20 -1.91
CA LEU A 57 -30.23 1.25 -2.12
C LEU A 57 -30.87 1.74 -3.43
N LYS A 58 -31.90 1.07 -3.90
CA LYS A 58 -32.51 1.32 -5.22
C LYS A 58 -32.86 2.78 -5.47
N ASP A 59 -33.48 3.44 -4.50
CA ASP A 59 -33.91 4.83 -4.65
C ASP A 59 -32.73 5.78 -4.80
N ILE A 60 -31.68 5.58 -3.98
CA ILE A 60 -30.47 6.40 -3.99
C ILE A 60 -29.69 6.18 -5.28
N LEU A 61 -29.46 4.92 -5.65
CA LEU A 61 -28.66 4.57 -6.82
C LEU A 61 -29.35 4.94 -8.13
N SER A 62 -30.67 4.81 -8.20
CA SER A 62 -31.42 5.18 -9.40
C SER A 62 -31.42 6.69 -9.66
N LYS A 63 -31.48 7.50 -8.61
CA LYS A 63 -31.54 8.97 -8.72
C LYS A 63 -30.19 9.63 -8.81
N ASN A 64 -29.17 9.06 -8.15
CA ASN A 64 -27.86 9.69 -7.96
C ASN A 64 -26.71 8.82 -8.49
N MET A 65 -26.98 8.03 -9.53
CA MET A 65 -25.99 7.12 -10.11
C MET A 65 -24.66 7.80 -10.47
N ALA A 66 -24.72 8.93 -11.16
CA ALA A 66 -23.52 9.67 -11.57
C ALA A 66 -22.74 10.22 -10.37
N GLU A 67 -23.44 10.76 -9.37
CA GLU A 67 -22.82 11.32 -8.17
C GLU A 67 -22.16 10.24 -7.32
N VAL A 68 -22.80 9.09 -7.16
CA VAL A 68 -22.23 7.95 -6.44
C VAL A 68 -20.98 7.43 -7.15
N THR A 69 -21.04 7.32 -8.46
CA THR A 69 -19.89 6.90 -9.27
C THR A 69 -18.72 7.87 -9.12
N ASP A 70 -18.96 9.16 -9.24
CA ASP A 70 -17.93 10.19 -9.09
C ASP A 70 -17.31 10.18 -7.69
N MET A 71 -18.13 10.03 -6.67
CA MET A 71 -17.64 9.93 -5.27
C MET A 71 -16.73 8.74 -5.07
N LEU A 72 -17.10 7.56 -5.57
CA LEU A 72 -16.30 6.34 -5.45
C LEU A 72 -14.99 6.42 -6.25
N LEU A 73 -15.02 7.02 -7.43
CA LEU A 73 -13.82 7.21 -8.24
C LEU A 73 -12.87 8.22 -7.61
N THR A 74 -13.38 9.29 -7.02
CA THR A 74 -12.59 10.27 -6.29
C THR A 74 -11.90 9.61 -5.08
N GLU A 75 -12.64 8.83 -4.31
CA GLU A 75 -12.09 8.07 -3.18
C GLU A 75 -11.01 7.08 -3.61
N PHE A 76 -11.20 6.43 -4.74
CA PHE A 76 -10.19 5.54 -5.34
C PHE A 76 -8.89 6.30 -5.67
N ASP A 77 -8.99 7.46 -6.29
CA ASP A 77 -7.84 8.30 -6.62
C ASP A 77 -7.10 8.79 -5.37
N GLU A 78 -7.82 9.19 -4.34
CA GLU A 78 -7.24 9.60 -3.05
C GLU A 78 -6.47 8.49 -2.38
N LYS A 79 -7.02 7.28 -2.34
CA LYS A 79 -6.34 6.10 -1.79
C LYS A 79 -5.08 5.75 -2.58
N ALA A 80 -5.15 5.77 -3.90
CA ALA A 80 -4.01 5.51 -4.76
C ALA A 80 -2.87 6.53 -4.54
N TYR A 81 -3.22 7.80 -4.36
CA TYR A 81 -2.26 8.86 -4.05
C TYR A 81 -1.59 8.64 -2.69
N ILE A 82 -2.38 8.34 -1.65
CA ILE A 82 -1.86 8.08 -0.30
C ILE A 82 -0.93 6.87 -0.28
N GLU A 83 -1.30 5.79 -0.96
CA GLU A 83 -0.45 4.60 -1.08
C GLU A 83 0.87 4.90 -1.78
N GLY A 84 0.82 5.70 -2.86
CA GLY A 84 2.02 6.13 -3.57
C GLY A 84 2.96 6.96 -2.69
N VAL A 85 2.42 7.90 -1.92
CA VAL A 85 3.20 8.73 -0.97
C VAL A 85 3.82 7.87 0.14
N LYS A 86 3.06 6.94 0.70
CA LYS A 86 3.57 6.01 1.73
C LYS A 86 4.71 5.16 1.22
N LYS A 87 4.57 4.61 0.02
CA LYS A 87 5.61 3.79 -0.62
C LYS A 87 6.89 4.60 -0.84
N GLN A 88 6.78 5.80 -1.40
CA GLN A 88 7.91 6.69 -1.61
C GLN A 88 8.61 7.04 -0.30
N SER A 89 7.85 7.40 0.73
CA SER A 89 8.40 7.72 2.05
C SER A 89 9.14 6.54 2.68
N TYR A 90 8.62 5.33 2.52
CA TYR A 90 9.27 4.11 3.00
C TYR A 90 10.59 3.86 2.26
N GLU A 91 10.59 3.94 0.94
CA GLU A 91 11.79 3.77 0.12
C GLU A 91 12.88 4.80 0.45
N GLU A 92 12.50 6.06 0.64
CA GLU A 92 13.43 7.11 1.05
C GLU A 92 13.99 6.85 2.45
N GLY A 93 13.15 6.42 3.38
CA GLY A 93 13.58 6.08 4.74
C GLY A 93 14.54 4.88 4.76
N GLU A 94 14.29 3.87 3.95
CA GLU A 94 15.16 2.70 3.80
C GLU A 94 16.54 3.11 3.23
N ALA A 95 16.57 3.92 2.18
CA ALA A 95 17.81 4.42 1.58
C ALA A 95 18.63 5.25 2.57
N ILE A 96 18.01 6.12 3.36
CA ILE A 96 18.66 6.90 4.41
C ILE A 96 19.22 5.97 5.50
N GLY A 97 18.45 4.95 5.90
CA GLY A 97 18.86 3.96 6.89
C GLY A 97 20.09 3.17 6.45
N GLU A 98 20.13 2.73 5.20
CA GLU A 98 21.27 2.04 4.60
C GLU A 98 22.52 2.93 4.56
N ALA A 99 22.37 4.17 4.13
CA ALA A 99 23.47 5.14 4.09
C ALA A 99 24.05 5.41 5.49
N ARG A 100 23.21 5.57 6.49
CA ARG A 100 23.64 5.74 7.89
C ARG A 100 24.34 4.50 8.44
N GLY A 101 23.83 3.32 8.11
CA GLY A 101 24.44 2.06 8.49
C GLY A 101 25.85 1.88 7.91
N ALA A 102 26.01 2.20 6.64
CA ALA A 102 27.31 2.16 5.96
C ALA A 102 28.30 3.17 6.56
N GLU A 103 27.87 4.37 6.90
CA GLU A 103 28.70 5.39 7.55
C GLU A 103 29.16 4.95 8.93
N LYS A 104 28.28 4.39 9.74
CA LYS A 104 28.62 3.85 11.06
C LYS A 104 29.66 2.74 10.97
N LEU A 105 29.47 1.83 10.03
CA LEU A 105 30.42 0.73 9.81
C LEU A 105 31.80 1.24 9.41
N ALA A 106 31.88 2.20 8.51
CA ALA A 106 33.12 2.83 8.09
C ALA A 106 33.86 3.48 9.26
N ARG A 107 33.16 4.21 10.13
CA ARG A 107 33.71 4.82 11.34
C ARG A 107 34.25 3.77 12.28
N LEU A 108 33.55 2.67 12.49
CA LEU A 108 33.98 1.56 13.33
C LEU A 108 35.27 0.95 12.82
N VAL A 109 35.37 0.68 11.53
CA VAL A 109 36.57 0.11 10.91
C VAL A 109 37.78 1.06 11.09
N VAL A 110 37.60 2.35 10.91
CA VAL A 110 38.65 3.37 11.11
C VAL A 110 39.11 3.38 12.56
N GLU A 111 38.21 3.34 13.54
CA GLU A 111 38.57 3.31 14.96
C GLU A 111 39.32 2.03 15.36
N LEU A 112 38.88 0.89 14.84
CA LEU A 112 39.57 -0.39 15.07
C LEU A 112 40.99 -0.36 14.51
N LYS A 113 41.22 0.20 13.34
CA LYS A 113 42.52 0.39 12.75
C LYS A 113 43.42 1.30 13.58
N LYS A 114 42.88 2.45 14.02
CA LYS A 114 43.63 3.41 14.87
C LYS A 114 44.14 2.79 16.17
N ARG A 115 43.36 1.87 16.74
CA ARG A 115 43.66 1.22 18.02
C ARG A 115 44.44 -0.08 17.85
N GLY A 116 44.83 -0.43 16.64
CA GLY A 116 45.55 -1.66 16.33
C GLY A 116 44.75 -2.94 16.52
N ARG A 117 43.41 -2.84 16.59
CA ARG A 117 42.55 -4.00 16.80
C ARG A 117 42.11 -4.61 15.46
N VAL A 118 43.06 -4.96 14.63
CA VAL A 118 42.83 -5.49 13.27
C VAL A 118 42.05 -6.81 13.30
N GLU A 119 42.23 -7.63 14.33
CA GLU A 119 41.52 -8.90 14.50
C GLU A 119 40.01 -8.70 14.66
N ASP A 120 39.59 -7.60 15.28
CA ASP A 120 38.18 -7.27 15.48
C ASP A 120 37.49 -6.79 14.19
N ILE A 121 38.24 -6.39 13.17
CA ILE A 121 37.68 -5.99 11.87
C ILE A 121 36.95 -7.17 11.23
N ALA A 122 37.44 -8.39 11.36
CA ALA A 122 36.76 -9.58 10.87
C ALA A 122 35.42 -9.87 11.58
N LYS A 123 35.28 -9.39 12.82
CA LYS A 123 34.04 -9.59 13.62
C LYS A 123 32.88 -8.65 13.24
N VAL A 124 33.14 -7.59 12.49
CA VAL A 124 32.10 -6.61 12.12
C VAL A 124 31.03 -7.18 11.16
N THR A 125 31.29 -8.34 10.55
CA THR A 125 30.31 -9.07 9.74
C THR A 125 29.23 -9.75 10.58
N ASP A 126 29.51 -10.04 11.85
CA ASP A 126 28.55 -10.57 12.80
C ASP A 126 27.77 -9.41 13.44
N GLU A 127 26.46 -9.44 13.34
CA GLU A 127 25.60 -8.38 13.84
C GLU A 127 25.74 -8.14 15.35
N SER A 128 25.78 -9.20 16.14
CA SER A 128 25.91 -9.12 17.59
C SER A 128 27.24 -8.52 18.02
N GLU A 129 28.33 -8.94 17.39
CA GLU A 129 29.67 -8.41 17.65
C GLU A 129 29.78 -6.95 17.20
N ARG A 130 29.21 -6.62 16.05
CA ARG A 130 29.17 -5.24 15.53
C ARG A 130 28.44 -4.30 16.49
N GLU A 131 27.26 -4.70 17.00
CA GLU A 131 26.51 -3.91 17.97
C GLU A 131 27.29 -3.71 19.27
N ARG A 132 27.99 -4.74 19.74
CA ARG A 132 28.86 -4.65 20.91
C ARG A 132 29.98 -3.64 20.70
N LEU A 133 30.62 -3.65 19.54
CA LEU A 133 31.69 -2.71 19.20
C LEU A 133 31.19 -1.27 19.05
N TYR A 134 30.02 -1.06 18.49
CA TYR A 134 29.39 0.26 18.42
C TYR A 134 29.19 0.85 19.82
N LYS A 135 28.72 0.06 20.77
CA LYS A 135 28.55 0.49 22.15
C LYS A 135 29.90 0.78 22.83
N GLU A 136 30.92 -0.07 22.61
CA GLU A 136 32.24 0.11 23.16
C GLU A 136 32.89 1.41 22.71
N PHE A 137 32.74 1.78 21.42
CA PHE A 137 33.32 2.99 20.85
C PHE A 137 32.38 4.19 20.84
N ASN A 138 31.15 4.01 21.33
CA ASN A 138 30.12 5.06 21.39
C ASN A 138 29.81 5.69 20.01
N ILE A 139 29.66 4.83 19.03
CA ILE A 139 29.31 5.23 17.64
C ILE A 139 27.79 5.18 17.38
#